data_0b69a99d24eb0c826b4beb706eef2d42
#
_entry.id   0b69a99d24eb0c826b4beb706eef2d42
#
_cell.length_a   1.000
_cell.length_b   1.000
_cell.length_c   1.000
_cell.angle_alpha   90.00
_cell.angle_beta   90.00
_cell.angle_gamma   90.00
#
_symmetry.space_group_name_H-M   'P 1'
#
loop_
_entity.id
_entity.type
_entity.pdbx_description
1 polymer ?
#
loop_
_entity_poly.entity_id
_entity_poly.type
_entity_poly.pdbx_seq_one_letter_code
_entity_poly.pdbx_strand_id
1 'polypeptide(L)'
;MRSTMPHIALNIAQIVEYGRTIHGRTPVTSWNSDGPETTTFSAIAARASALAHALRDELGIDGDQRIATLMYNCAEHFEVFLGVASMGAVFQPLNKQLMPDQIVHIINHADDQVIIADPTEIELLAEVLPHCPRVRAVIIIGIGDLSDVAEQLPDGIPWYSYESLIDGRPSRFDWPELDENSGAAMCYSTGTEGAPKGVVYSHRSLYLHSLNMRTTDSFAISHGNPWLCCVPIYHVLSWGVPLASFMCGASLIFPGADLSAPRLAEIIETSMPRVAQGVPTLWINLMAHYLSNPPKRMSLQEIFSGGSPVPPALIRLWEERYGVDVIHFWGMTETSPIGTVARPPYGASGEARERYRVSQGRFPDIMQFRIVDDNDRVLDLHDRNQGELQVRGNTVTGGYYSSPEAQDGGTAHFFRGAEVDEASEQFTEDGWLRTGDVGSITHDGYLTIHDRARDVIRSGGEWIYSAQLENFVMESPQVLECAIIGMPDKKWGERPLAITVLMPEVEPSKETAEMLRDELRPKLPKWMLPEYWAFVDSIDKTSVGKFDKKDLRSHLSAGQYSIVKLKGPGEK
;
A
#
# COMPACT_ATOMS: atom_id res chain seq x y z
N MET A 1 1.72 3.63 -41.81
CA MET A 1 1.88 2.16 -42.05
C MET A 1 1.27 1.45 -40.85
N ARG A 2 0.43 0.43 -41.05
CA ARG A 2 -0.09 -0.39 -39.94
C ARG A 2 0.93 -1.46 -39.59
N SER A 3 1.01 -1.79 -38.28
CA SER A 3 1.77 -2.95 -37.80
C SER A 3 1.21 -4.25 -38.40
N THR A 4 2.08 -5.24 -38.60
CA THR A 4 1.69 -6.61 -39.00
C THR A 4 1.47 -7.51 -37.78
N MET A 5 1.72 -7.02 -36.56
CA MET A 5 1.46 -7.77 -35.31
C MET A 5 -0.05 -7.80 -35.03
N PRO A 6 -0.62 -8.98 -34.70
CA PRO A 6 -2.02 -9.07 -34.30
C PRO A 6 -2.22 -8.35 -32.97
N HIS A 7 -3.41 -7.81 -32.78
CA HIS A 7 -3.84 -7.31 -31.48
C HIS A 7 -4.35 -8.49 -30.67
N ILE A 8 -3.59 -8.85 -29.63
CA ILE A 8 -4.00 -9.84 -28.62
C ILE A 8 -4.05 -9.08 -27.29
N ALA A 9 -5.23 -9.04 -26.67
CA ALA A 9 -5.46 -8.30 -25.45
C ALA A 9 -4.60 -8.83 -24.27
N LEU A 10 -3.97 -7.93 -23.55
CA LEU A 10 -3.20 -8.26 -22.32
C LEU A 10 -4.21 -8.44 -21.17
N ASN A 11 -4.50 -9.65 -20.78
CA ASN A 11 -5.48 -9.92 -19.73
C ASN A 11 -5.00 -10.94 -18.68
N ILE A 12 -5.66 -10.96 -17.53
CA ILE A 12 -5.29 -11.83 -16.40
C ILE A 12 -5.52 -13.31 -16.75
N ALA A 13 -6.55 -13.63 -17.55
CA ALA A 13 -6.82 -15.01 -17.95
C ALA A 13 -5.63 -15.65 -18.69
N GLN A 14 -4.86 -14.88 -19.48
CA GLN A 14 -3.62 -15.37 -20.10
C GLN A 14 -2.57 -15.76 -19.04
N ILE A 15 -2.44 -14.94 -17.97
CA ILE A 15 -1.53 -15.25 -16.86
C ILE A 15 -1.98 -16.52 -16.16
N VAL A 16 -3.29 -16.69 -15.92
CA VAL A 16 -3.87 -17.88 -15.30
C VAL A 16 -3.58 -19.13 -16.12
N GLU A 17 -3.85 -19.11 -17.42
CA GLU A 17 -3.63 -20.25 -18.30
C GLU A 17 -2.14 -20.59 -18.46
N TYR A 18 -1.28 -19.59 -18.54
CA TYR A 18 0.17 -19.80 -18.61
C TYR A 18 0.72 -20.37 -17.30
N GLY A 19 0.37 -19.78 -16.17
CA GLY A 19 0.79 -20.25 -14.85
C GLY A 19 0.31 -21.67 -14.57
N ARG A 20 -0.94 -21.98 -14.89
CA ARG A 20 -1.50 -23.32 -14.76
C ARG A 20 -0.79 -24.38 -15.61
N THR A 21 -0.46 -24.01 -16.85
CA THR A 21 0.06 -24.97 -17.83
C THR A 21 1.58 -25.15 -17.70
N ILE A 22 2.32 -24.06 -17.61
CA ILE A 22 3.78 -24.07 -17.63
C ILE A 22 4.35 -24.19 -16.21
N HIS A 23 3.73 -23.50 -15.25
CA HIS A 23 4.18 -23.44 -13.86
C HIS A 23 3.26 -24.22 -12.89
N GLY A 24 2.43 -25.12 -13.40
CA GLY A 24 1.37 -25.77 -12.64
C GLY A 24 1.81 -26.51 -11.37
N ARG A 25 3.08 -26.90 -11.26
CA ARG A 25 3.65 -27.58 -10.08
C ARG A 25 4.26 -26.61 -9.05
N THR A 26 4.31 -25.31 -9.35
CA THR A 26 4.86 -24.32 -8.42
C THR A 26 4.03 -24.29 -7.15
N PRO A 27 4.66 -24.41 -5.97
CA PRO A 27 3.94 -24.46 -4.71
C PRO A 27 3.45 -23.07 -4.27
N VAL A 28 2.30 -23.07 -3.61
CA VAL A 28 1.76 -21.95 -2.84
C VAL A 28 1.46 -22.47 -1.44
N THR A 29 2.08 -21.85 -0.45
CA THR A 29 1.92 -22.23 0.96
C THR A 29 1.14 -21.15 1.69
N SER A 30 0.02 -21.52 2.30
CA SER A 30 -0.76 -20.68 3.20
C SER A 30 -0.52 -21.12 4.64
N TRP A 31 -0.27 -20.15 5.53
CA TRP A 31 -0.13 -20.40 6.96
C TRP A 31 -1.44 -20.07 7.67
N ASN A 32 -1.96 -21.01 8.44
CA ASN A 32 -3.12 -20.86 9.31
C ASN A 32 -2.78 -21.20 10.76
N SER A 33 -3.77 -21.31 11.66
CA SER A 33 -3.56 -21.69 13.07
C SER A 33 -2.90 -23.05 13.24
N ASP A 34 -3.18 -23.98 12.33
CA ASP A 34 -2.74 -25.38 12.41
C ASP A 34 -1.36 -25.61 11.74
N GLY A 35 -0.83 -24.59 11.07
CA GLY A 35 0.46 -24.61 10.40
C GLY A 35 0.39 -24.32 8.90
N PRO A 36 1.42 -24.72 8.14
CA PRO A 36 1.46 -24.48 6.70
C PRO A 36 0.66 -25.53 5.91
N GLU A 37 -0.19 -25.06 5.00
CA GLU A 37 -0.84 -25.86 3.97
C GLU A 37 -0.28 -25.48 2.61
N THR A 38 -0.01 -26.49 1.76
CA THR A 38 0.60 -26.25 0.45
C THR A 38 -0.27 -26.78 -0.66
N THR A 39 -0.56 -25.92 -1.62
CA THR A 39 -1.22 -26.21 -2.88
C THR A 39 -0.29 -25.90 -4.06
N THR A 40 -0.81 -25.91 -5.28
CA THR A 40 -0.05 -25.64 -6.50
C THR A 40 -0.77 -24.66 -7.42
N PHE A 41 -0.03 -24.03 -8.34
CA PHE A 41 -0.62 -23.13 -9.33
C PHE A 41 -1.72 -23.81 -10.17
N SER A 42 -1.55 -25.09 -10.53
CA SER A 42 -2.58 -25.81 -11.26
C SER A 42 -3.85 -26.02 -10.44
N ALA A 43 -3.71 -26.28 -9.13
CA ALA A 43 -4.86 -26.43 -8.23
C ALA A 43 -5.57 -25.08 -8.01
N ILE A 44 -4.82 -24.00 -7.77
CA ILE A 44 -5.37 -22.65 -7.67
C ILE A 44 -6.15 -22.27 -8.92
N ALA A 45 -5.58 -22.45 -10.12
CA ALA A 45 -6.27 -22.15 -11.37
C ALA A 45 -7.52 -23.04 -11.60
N ALA A 46 -7.49 -24.30 -11.15
CA ALA A 46 -8.65 -25.19 -11.22
C ALA A 46 -9.78 -24.72 -10.30
N ARG A 47 -9.45 -24.32 -9.06
CA ARG A 47 -10.42 -23.79 -8.08
C ARG A 47 -10.95 -22.42 -8.49
N ALA A 48 -10.10 -21.54 -9.03
CA ALA A 48 -10.51 -20.28 -9.64
C ALA A 48 -11.51 -20.48 -10.80
N SER A 49 -11.28 -21.50 -11.65
CA SER A 49 -12.23 -21.88 -12.71
C SER A 49 -13.55 -22.41 -12.14
N ALA A 50 -13.52 -23.24 -11.11
CA ALA A 50 -14.70 -23.76 -10.44
C ALA A 50 -15.53 -22.63 -9.80
N LEU A 51 -14.84 -21.67 -9.16
CA LEU A 51 -15.48 -20.45 -8.62
C LEU A 51 -16.15 -19.63 -9.72
N ALA A 52 -15.50 -19.43 -10.86
CA ALA A 52 -16.08 -18.69 -11.98
C ALA A 52 -17.36 -19.36 -12.50
N HIS A 53 -17.40 -20.70 -12.60
CA HIS A 53 -18.63 -21.43 -12.89
C HIS A 53 -19.71 -21.18 -11.83
N ALA A 54 -19.36 -21.25 -10.55
CA ALA A 54 -20.29 -21.03 -9.45
C ALA A 54 -20.88 -19.60 -9.46
N LEU A 55 -20.03 -18.60 -9.59
CA LEU A 55 -20.45 -17.20 -9.65
C LEU A 55 -21.38 -16.94 -10.83
N ARG A 56 -21.09 -17.51 -12.00
CA ARG A 56 -21.93 -17.37 -13.20
C ARG A 56 -23.25 -18.11 -13.05
N ASP A 57 -23.21 -19.40 -12.70
CA ASP A 57 -24.36 -20.29 -12.80
C ASP A 57 -25.34 -20.13 -11.63
N GLU A 58 -24.84 -19.86 -10.42
CA GLU A 58 -25.67 -19.72 -9.22
C GLU A 58 -25.98 -18.25 -8.88
N LEU A 59 -25.01 -17.35 -9.12
CA LEU A 59 -25.13 -15.97 -8.72
C LEU A 59 -25.31 -14.99 -9.89
N GLY A 60 -25.32 -15.50 -11.16
CA GLY A 60 -25.55 -14.69 -12.37
C GLY A 60 -24.52 -13.58 -12.55
N ILE A 61 -23.25 -13.84 -12.21
CA ILE A 61 -22.14 -12.93 -12.47
C ILE A 61 -21.65 -13.19 -13.90
N ASP A 62 -21.75 -12.19 -14.77
CA ASP A 62 -21.48 -12.36 -16.20
C ASP A 62 -20.75 -11.18 -16.86
N GLY A 63 -20.34 -10.17 -16.09
CA GLY A 63 -19.67 -8.96 -16.57
C GLY A 63 -18.97 -8.18 -15.46
N ASP A 64 -19.05 -6.87 -15.53
CA ASP A 64 -18.33 -5.93 -14.66
C ASP A 64 -18.88 -5.78 -13.23
N GLN A 65 -19.65 -6.78 -12.75
CA GLN A 65 -20.10 -6.79 -11.35
C GLN A 65 -18.89 -6.83 -10.40
N ARG A 66 -19.01 -6.15 -9.26
CA ARG A 66 -17.95 -6.11 -8.24
C ARG A 66 -18.16 -7.21 -7.24
N ILE A 67 -17.07 -7.94 -6.97
CA ILE A 67 -17.00 -9.01 -5.98
C ILE A 67 -16.01 -8.56 -4.91
N ALA A 68 -16.54 -8.21 -3.74
CA ALA A 68 -15.72 -7.81 -2.62
C ALA A 68 -15.13 -9.00 -1.87
N THR A 69 -14.00 -8.78 -1.20
CA THR A 69 -13.44 -9.75 -0.27
C THR A 69 -13.07 -9.13 1.07
N LEU A 70 -13.33 -9.87 2.17
CA LEU A 70 -12.87 -9.58 3.52
C LEU A 70 -12.05 -10.78 4.01
N MET A 71 -10.79 -10.84 3.60
CA MET A 71 -9.97 -12.04 3.78
C MET A 71 -8.53 -11.68 4.14
N TYR A 72 -7.84 -12.62 4.82
CA TYR A 72 -6.38 -12.60 4.95
C TYR A 72 -5.70 -13.10 3.67
N ASN A 73 -4.37 -12.96 3.61
CA ASN A 73 -3.59 -13.54 2.52
C ASN A 73 -3.54 -15.06 2.65
N CYS A 74 -4.21 -15.76 1.75
CA CYS A 74 -4.25 -17.21 1.63
C CYS A 74 -4.43 -17.62 0.15
N ALA A 75 -4.35 -18.91 -0.11
CA ALA A 75 -4.54 -19.46 -1.47
C ALA A 75 -5.93 -19.15 -2.01
N GLU A 76 -6.97 -19.29 -1.19
CA GLU A 76 -8.37 -19.01 -1.55
C GLU A 76 -8.57 -17.56 -1.95
N HIS A 77 -7.97 -16.60 -1.23
CA HIS A 77 -8.05 -15.18 -1.60
C HIS A 77 -7.44 -14.93 -2.98
N PHE A 78 -6.34 -15.62 -3.29
CA PHE A 78 -5.72 -15.52 -4.59
C PHE A 78 -6.52 -16.26 -5.69
N GLU A 79 -7.17 -17.40 -5.39
CA GLU A 79 -8.12 -18.08 -6.28
C GLU A 79 -9.27 -17.16 -6.67
N VAL A 80 -9.85 -16.45 -5.69
CA VAL A 80 -10.93 -15.47 -5.90
C VAL A 80 -10.46 -14.35 -6.82
N PHE A 81 -9.29 -13.77 -6.58
CA PHE A 81 -8.76 -12.71 -7.46
C PHE A 81 -8.63 -13.20 -8.90
N LEU A 82 -7.99 -14.36 -9.10
CA LEU A 82 -7.77 -14.89 -10.43
C LEU A 82 -9.08 -15.24 -11.14
N GLY A 83 -10.03 -15.91 -10.44
CA GLY A 83 -11.32 -16.31 -10.99
C GLY A 83 -12.19 -15.13 -11.37
N VAL A 84 -12.38 -14.19 -10.44
CA VAL A 84 -13.23 -12.99 -10.62
C VAL A 84 -12.70 -12.13 -11.76
N ALA A 85 -11.43 -11.78 -11.74
CA ALA A 85 -10.86 -10.92 -12.79
C ALA A 85 -10.88 -11.62 -14.16
N SER A 86 -10.56 -12.92 -14.24
CA SER A 86 -10.49 -13.63 -15.52
C SER A 86 -11.85 -13.84 -16.18
N MET A 87 -12.96 -13.90 -15.42
CA MET A 87 -14.31 -14.03 -15.96
C MET A 87 -14.92 -12.70 -16.44
N GLY A 88 -14.25 -11.55 -16.18
CA GLY A 88 -14.69 -10.20 -16.57
C GLY A 88 -15.41 -9.44 -15.47
N ALA A 89 -15.50 -9.98 -14.25
CA ALA A 89 -15.94 -9.26 -13.07
C ALA A 89 -14.79 -8.47 -12.44
N VAL A 90 -15.09 -7.52 -11.57
CA VAL A 90 -14.09 -6.68 -10.92
C VAL A 90 -13.83 -7.18 -9.50
N PHE A 91 -12.61 -7.58 -9.22
CA PHE A 91 -12.19 -8.01 -7.90
C PHE A 91 -11.92 -6.81 -6.98
N GLN A 92 -12.56 -6.78 -5.81
CA GLN A 92 -12.42 -5.68 -4.86
C GLN A 92 -12.05 -6.17 -3.46
N PRO A 93 -10.78 -6.20 -3.07
CA PRO A 93 -10.40 -6.55 -1.72
C PRO A 93 -10.61 -5.35 -0.77
N LEU A 94 -11.41 -5.55 0.27
CA LEU A 94 -11.71 -4.56 1.30
C LEU A 94 -10.62 -4.55 2.37
N ASN A 95 -10.24 -3.35 2.81
CA ASN A 95 -9.37 -3.21 3.97
C ASN A 95 -10.17 -3.42 5.25
N LYS A 96 -10.02 -4.60 5.85
CA LYS A 96 -10.70 -5.03 7.08
C LYS A 96 -10.28 -4.27 8.34
N GLN A 97 -9.24 -3.43 8.29
CA GLN A 97 -8.80 -2.59 9.40
C GLN A 97 -9.51 -1.22 9.43
N LEU A 98 -10.36 -0.94 8.44
CA LEU A 98 -11.17 0.27 8.42
C LEU A 98 -12.33 0.17 9.41
N MET A 99 -12.88 1.32 9.80
CA MET A 99 -14.09 1.37 10.62
C MET A 99 -15.30 0.87 9.83
N PRO A 100 -16.32 0.27 10.50
CA PRO A 100 -17.50 -0.28 9.83
C PRO A 100 -18.21 0.70 8.89
N ASP A 101 -18.34 1.97 9.27
CA ASP A 101 -18.94 3.02 8.45
C ASP A 101 -18.16 3.29 7.16
N GLN A 102 -16.82 3.21 7.20
CA GLN A 102 -15.96 3.33 6.02
C GLN A 102 -16.11 2.11 5.10
N ILE A 103 -16.23 0.91 5.66
CA ILE A 103 -16.48 -0.33 4.90
C ILE A 103 -17.83 -0.26 4.21
N VAL A 104 -18.90 0.16 4.92
CA VAL A 104 -20.23 0.41 4.35
C VAL A 104 -20.16 1.42 3.20
N HIS A 105 -19.44 2.53 3.39
CA HIS A 105 -19.25 3.52 2.33
C HIS A 105 -18.61 2.89 1.09
N ILE A 106 -17.54 2.13 1.27
CA ILE A 106 -16.80 1.51 0.16
C ILE A 106 -17.68 0.50 -0.59
N ILE A 107 -18.36 -0.41 0.13
CA ILE A 107 -19.24 -1.42 -0.46
C ILE A 107 -20.34 -0.76 -1.30
N ASN A 108 -20.99 0.27 -0.78
CA ASN A 108 -22.06 0.97 -1.50
C ASN A 108 -21.51 1.79 -2.66
N HIS A 109 -20.40 2.50 -2.49
CA HIS A 109 -19.79 3.31 -3.55
C HIS A 109 -19.28 2.44 -4.72
N ALA A 110 -18.68 1.28 -4.41
CA ALA A 110 -18.25 0.32 -5.42
C ALA A 110 -19.40 -0.43 -6.10
N ASP A 111 -20.58 -0.42 -5.49
CA ASP A 111 -21.72 -1.23 -5.94
C ASP A 111 -21.42 -2.74 -5.86
N ASP A 112 -20.85 -3.19 -4.72
CA ASP A 112 -20.51 -4.59 -4.52
C ASP A 112 -21.77 -5.46 -4.45
N GLN A 113 -21.75 -6.59 -5.16
CA GLN A 113 -22.91 -7.49 -5.24
C GLN A 113 -22.72 -8.80 -4.49
N VAL A 114 -21.49 -9.25 -4.35
CA VAL A 114 -21.14 -10.46 -3.61
C VAL A 114 -19.96 -10.15 -2.71
N ILE A 115 -19.98 -10.68 -1.49
CA ILE A 115 -18.84 -10.61 -0.57
C ILE A 115 -18.33 -12.02 -0.31
N ILE A 116 -17.02 -12.24 -0.45
CA ILE A 116 -16.36 -13.49 -0.07
C ILE A 116 -15.49 -13.20 1.13
N ALA A 117 -15.65 -13.93 2.23
CA ALA A 117 -15.05 -13.57 3.49
C ALA A 117 -14.43 -14.75 4.25
N ASP A 118 -13.45 -14.40 5.08
CA ASP A 118 -12.93 -15.28 6.12
C ASP A 118 -13.98 -15.43 7.26
N PRO A 119 -14.09 -16.60 7.89
CA PRO A 119 -15.04 -16.81 9.01
C PRO A 119 -14.86 -15.81 10.17
N THR A 120 -13.65 -15.31 10.39
CA THR A 120 -13.36 -14.33 11.45
C THR A 120 -14.04 -12.96 11.22
N GLU A 121 -14.52 -12.70 10.01
CA GLU A 121 -15.17 -11.43 9.64
C GLU A 121 -16.70 -11.48 9.73
N ILE A 122 -17.29 -12.58 10.19
CA ILE A 122 -18.76 -12.75 10.29
C ILE A 122 -19.39 -11.69 11.19
N GLU A 123 -18.76 -11.37 12.32
CA GLU A 123 -19.27 -10.34 13.25
C GLU A 123 -19.27 -8.95 12.58
N LEU A 124 -18.21 -8.60 11.87
CA LEU A 124 -18.13 -7.35 11.09
C LEU A 124 -19.18 -7.33 9.97
N LEU A 125 -19.37 -8.45 9.28
CA LEU A 125 -20.40 -8.57 8.23
C LEU A 125 -21.81 -8.41 8.81
N ALA A 126 -22.08 -8.93 10.00
CA ALA A 126 -23.36 -8.75 10.67
C ALA A 126 -23.67 -7.26 10.97
N GLU A 127 -22.64 -6.47 11.25
CA GLU A 127 -22.77 -5.03 11.49
C GLU A 127 -22.98 -4.24 10.18
N VAL A 128 -22.23 -4.57 9.12
CA VAL A 128 -22.20 -3.74 7.89
C VAL A 128 -23.30 -4.09 6.87
N LEU A 129 -23.68 -5.37 6.73
CA LEU A 129 -24.61 -5.83 5.70
C LEU A 129 -26.01 -5.17 5.76
N PRO A 130 -26.60 -4.87 6.93
CA PRO A 130 -27.88 -4.15 6.99
C PRO A 130 -27.86 -2.79 6.29
N HIS A 131 -26.68 -2.22 6.06
CA HIS A 131 -26.46 -0.92 5.42
C HIS A 131 -25.98 -1.05 3.97
N CYS A 132 -25.90 -2.27 3.41
CA CYS A 132 -25.37 -2.56 2.08
C CYS A 132 -26.44 -3.25 1.19
N PRO A 133 -27.48 -2.52 0.73
CA PRO A 133 -28.67 -3.11 0.10
C PRO A 133 -28.40 -3.74 -1.28
N ARG A 134 -27.24 -3.48 -1.89
CA ARG A 134 -26.85 -4.05 -3.20
C ARG A 134 -26.16 -5.41 -3.05
N VAL A 135 -25.67 -5.75 -1.88
CA VAL A 135 -25.08 -7.07 -1.60
C VAL A 135 -26.19 -8.12 -1.57
N ARG A 136 -26.09 -9.11 -2.45
CA ARG A 136 -27.11 -10.13 -2.66
C ARG A 136 -26.67 -11.54 -2.28
N ALA A 137 -25.41 -11.73 -1.94
CA ALA A 137 -24.88 -13.02 -1.47
C ALA A 137 -23.57 -12.84 -0.69
N VAL A 138 -23.35 -13.72 0.27
CA VAL A 138 -22.09 -13.84 1.01
C VAL A 138 -21.57 -15.28 0.88
N ILE A 139 -20.25 -15.42 0.65
CA ILE A 139 -19.58 -16.72 0.53
C ILE A 139 -18.50 -16.77 1.62
N ILE A 140 -18.51 -17.81 2.46
CA ILE A 140 -17.52 -17.98 3.54
C ILE A 140 -16.53 -19.06 3.16
N ILE A 141 -15.23 -18.76 3.26
CA ILE A 141 -14.15 -19.71 3.06
C ILE A 141 -13.92 -20.58 4.31
N GLY A 142 -13.22 -21.71 4.15
CA GLY A 142 -12.73 -22.53 5.28
C GLY A 142 -13.80 -23.22 6.10
N ILE A 143 -15.08 -23.10 5.76
CA ILE A 143 -16.21 -23.78 6.43
C ILE A 143 -16.88 -24.71 5.41
N GLY A 144 -16.93 -26.00 5.73
CA GLY A 144 -17.59 -27.00 4.88
C GLY A 144 -19.11 -26.97 4.99
N ASP A 145 -19.63 -26.82 6.21
CA ASP A 145 -21.06 -26.73 6.51
C ASP A 145 -21.35 -25.45 7.32
N LEU A 146 -22.21 -24.60 6.79
CA LEU A 146 -22.62 -23.34 7.44
C LEU A 146 -23.45 -23.55 8.71
N SER A 147 -23.93 -24.76 8.99
CA SER A 147 -24.66 -25.08 10.23
C SER A 147 -23.84 -24.75 11.49
N ASP A 148 -22.51 -24.82 11.41
CA ASP A 148 -21.61 -24.54 12.53
C ASP A 148 -21.59 -23.06 12.93
N VAL A 149 -21.99 -22.17 12.03
CA VAL A 149 -22.02 -20.72 12.23
C VAL A 149 -23.40 -20.10 11.99
N ALA A 150 -24.41 -20.92 11.76
CA ALA A 150 -25.75 -20.47 11.35
C ALA A 150 -26.38 -19.44 12.29
N GLU A 151 -26.15 -19.54 13.61
CA GLU A 151 -26.67 -18.60 14.60
C GLU A 151 -26.01 -17.21 14.55
N GLN A 152 -24.84 -17.10 13.88
CA GLN A 152 -24.07 -15.86 13.74
C GLN A 152 -24.37 -15.15 12.42
N LEU A 153 -25.04 -15.84 11.46
CA LEU A 153 -25.28 -15.32 10.13
C LEU A 153 -26.51 -14.40 10.13
N PRO A 154 -26.42 -13.16 9.64
CA PRO A 154 -27.56 -12.27 9.48
C PRO A 154 -28.62 -12.83 8.54
N ASP A 155 -29.89 -12.60 8.88
CA ASP A 155 -31.03 -12.94 8.04
C ASP A 155 -31.12 -12.03 6.79
N GLY A 156 -31.81 -12.53 5.76
CA GLY A 156 -32.22 -11.73 4.60
C GLY A 156 -31.25 -11.73 3.41
N ILE A 157 -30.05 -12.28 3.56
CA ILE A 157 -29.07 -12.45 2.48
C ILE A 157 -28.67 -13.92 2.40
N PRO A 158 -28.61 -14.56 1.20
CA PRO A 158 -28.13 -15.92 1.05
C PRO A 158 -26.64 -16.05 1.42
N TRP A 159 -26.32 -17.11 2.19
CA TRP A 159 -24.96 -17.48 2.55
C TRP A 159 -24.56 -18.80 1.92
N TYR A 160 -23.34 -18.90 1.48
CA TYR A 160 -22.76 -20.07 0.82
C TYR A 160 -21.43 -20.45 1.47
N SER A 161 -21.17 -21.77 1.58
CA SER A 161 -19.84 -22.29 1.84
C SER A 161 -19.05 -22.24 0.54
N TYR A 162 -17.85 -21.68 0.56
CA TYR A 162 -16.95 -21.64 -0.60
C TYR A 162 -16.68 -23.05 -1.14
N GLU A 163 -16.31 -23.98 -0.25
CA GLU A 163 -16.00 -25.34 -0.63
C GLU A 163 -17.20 -26.06 -1.26
N SER A 164 -18.36 -25.96 -0.63
CA SER A 164 -19.60 -26.57 -1.16
C SER A 164 -20.02 -25.95 -2.49
N LEU A 165 -19.76 -24.65 -2.67
CA LEU A 165 -20.15 -23.91 -3.87
C LEU A 165 -19.31 -24.31 -5.09
N ILE A 166 -18.02 -24.63 -4.89
CA ILE A 166 -17.10 -25.02 -5.97
C ILE A 166 -17.00 -26.54 -6.17
N ASP A 167 -17.50 -27.35 -5.23
CA ASP A 167 -17.41 -28.82 -5.32
C ASP A 167 -18.10 -29.37 -6.57
N GLY A 168 -17.44 -30.34 -7.21
CA GLY A 168 -17.94 -30.99 -8.42
C GLY A 168 -17.99 -30.11 -9.68
N ARG A 169 -17.60 -28.83 -9.62
CA ARG A 169 -17.58 -27.95 -10.79
C ARG A 169 -16.36 -28.19 -11.68
N PRO A 170 -16.48 -27.84 -12.99
CA PRO A 170 -15.38 -28.04 -13.92
C PRO A 170 -14.12 -27.29 -13.51
N SER A 171 -12.97 -27.94 -13.63
CA SER A 171 -11.65 -27.36 -13.32
C SER A 171 -11.09 -26.46 -14.42
N ARG A 172 -11.86 -26.18 -15.47
CA ARG A 172 -11.55 -25.27 -16.57
C ARG A 172 -12.76 -24.39 -16.85
N PHE A 173 -12.51 -23.14 -17.16
CA PHE A 173 -13.51 -22.18 -17.56
C PHE A 173 -13.15 -21.62 -18.94
N ASP A 174 -14.13 -21.45 -19.80
CA ASP A 174 -13.94 -20.77 -21.09
C ASP A 174 -13.95 -19.26 -20.84
N TRP A 175 -12.76 -18.73 -20.55
CA TRP A 175 -12.59 -17.29 -20.26
C TRP A 175 -13.06 -16.44 -21.44
N PRO A 176 -13.88 -15.40 -21.20
CA PRO A 176 -14.34 -14.50 -22.26
C PRO A 176 -13.19 -13.70 -22.86
N GLU A 177 -13.36 -13.28 -24.10
CA GLU A 177 -12.51 -12.27 -24.70
C GLU A 177 -12.84 -10.90 -24.06
N LEU A 178 -11.88 -10.36 -23.30
CA LEU A 178 -12.03 -9.11 -22.58
C LEU A 178 -11.23 -8.00 -23.26
N ASP A 179 -11.76 -6.78 -23.25
CA ASP A 179 -10.96 -5.59 -23.54
C ASP A 179 -9.89 -5.42 -22.46
N GLU A 180 -8.63 -5.30 -22.86
CA GLU A 180 -7.52 -5.11 -21.93
C GLU A 180 -7.65 -3.84 -21.09
N ASN A 181 -8.45 -2.86 -21.51
CA ASN A 181 -8.72 -1.63 -20.77
C ASN A 181 -9.90 -1.73 -19.81
N SER A 182 -10.67 -2.85 -19.82
CA SER A 182 -11.72 -3.07 -18.82
C SER A 182 -11.16 -3.27 -17.43
N GLY A 183 -11.96 -2.95 -16.40
CA GLY A 183 -11.58 -3.13 -15.00
C GLY A 183 -11.40 -4.60 -14.64
N ALA A 184 -10.29 -4.92 -13.98
CA ALA A 184 -10.00 -6.26 -13.47
C ALA A 184 -10.00 -6.29 -11.94
N ALA A 185 -9.57 -5.21 -11.32
CA ALA A 185 -9.58 -5.06 -9.87
C ALA A 185 -9.79 -3.60 -9.47
N MET A 186 -10.26 -3.39 -8.23
CA MET A 186 -10.42 -2.07 -7.63
C MET A 186 -9.91 -2.09 -6.20
N CYS A 187 -9.08 -1.10 -5.85
CA CYS A 187 -8.69 -0.87 -4.45
C CYS A 187 -9.02 0.56 -4.04
N TYR A 188 -9.29 0.74 -2.76
CA TYR A 188 -9.56 2.05 -2.20
C TYR A 188 -8.34 2.59 -1.45
N SER A 189 -8.09 3.89 -1.60
CA SER A 189 -7.15 4.61 -0.75
C SER A 189 -7.67 4.65 0.69
N THR A 190 -6.79 4.82 1.67
CA THR A 190 -7.17 4.85 3.10
C THR A 190 -7.83 6.15 3.55
N GLY A 191 -8.05 7.11 2.63
CA GLY A 191 -8.84 8.31 2.89
C GLY A 191 -8.24 9.24 3.96
N THR A 192 -6.92 9.39 4.01
CA THR A 192 -6.27 10.33 4.97
C THR A 192 -6.72 11.79 4.79
N GLU A 193 -7.40 12.11 3.70
CA GLU A 193 -7.89 13.47 3.36
C GLU A 193 -9.37 13.51 2.98
N GLY A 194 -10.19 12.58 3.43
CA GLY A 194 -11.61 12.55 3.07
C GLY A 194 -12.14 11.12 3.01
N ALA A 195 -13.22 10.91 2.27
CA ALA A 195 -13.72 9.57 2.02
C ALA A 195 -12.70 8.74 1.22
N PRO A 196 -12.62 7.42 1.43
CA PRO A 196 -11.79 6.54 0.63
C PRO A 196 -12.11 6.67 -0.87
N LYS A 197 -11.08 6.80 -1.72
CA LYS A 197 -11.23 6.94 -3.18
C LYS A 197 -10.90 5.64 -3.87
N GLY A 198 -11.75 5.20 -4.81
CA GLY A 198 -11.58 3.98 -5.59
C GLY A 198 -10.67 4.18 -6.80
N VAL A 199 -9.70 3.28 -6.97
CA VAL A 199 -8.87 3.19 -8.17
C VAL A 199 -9.17 1.87 -8.87
N VAL A 200 -9.57 1.93 -10.13
CA VAL A 200 -9.87 0.75 -10.95
C VAL A 200 -8.67 0.43 -11.83
N TYR A 201 -8.10 -0.75 -11.64
CA TYR A 201 -6.98 -1.26 -12.44
C TYR A 201 -7.51 -2.05 -13.62
N SER A 202 -7.04 -1.72 -14.83
CA SER A 202 -7.36 -2.50 -16.01
C SER A 202 -6.56 -3.81 -16.07
N HIS A 203 -7.04 -4.77 -16.85
CA HIS A 203 -6.27 -5.97 -17.20
C HIS A 203 -4.89 -5.61 -17.74
N ARG A 204 -4.83 -4.62 -18.65
CA ARG A 204 -3.60 -4.10 -19.24
C ARG A 204 -2.64 -3.53 -18.18
N SER A 205 -3.13 -2.68 -17.27
CA SER A 205 -2.27 -2.06 -16.26
C SER A 205 -1.65 -3.08 -15.31
N LEU A 206 -2.43 -4.08 -14.85
CA LEU A 206 -1.95 -5.16 -14.00
C LEU A 206 -0.99 -6.11 -14.73
N TYR A 207 -1.23 -6.38 -16.00
CA TYR A 207 -0.33 -7.20 -16.82
C TYR A 207 1.03 -6.52 -17.01
N LEU A 208 1.03 -5.23 -17.39
CA LEU A 208 2.26 -4.44 -17.57
C LEU A 208 3.00 -4.25 -16.25
N HIS A 209 2.27 -3.99 -15.16
CA HIS A 209 2.86 -3.95 -13.82
C HIS A 209 3.55 -5.27 -13.47
N SER A 210 2.90 -6.41 -13.72
CA SER A 210 3.49 -7.73 -13.47
C SER A 210 4.74 -7.98 -14.31
N LEU A 211 4.79 -7.50 -15.56
CA LEU A 211 6.01 -7.55 -16.38
C LEU A 211 7.12 -6.68 -15.79
N ASN A 212 6.79 -5.46 -15.36
CA ASN A 212 7.74 -4.54 -14.72
C ASN A 212 8.34 -5.14 -13.44
N MET A 213 7.52 -5.80 -12.60
CA MET A 213 7.97 -6.48 -11.38
C MET A 213 9.04 -7.55 -11.63
N ARG A 214 9.11 -8.09 -12.84
CA ARG A 214 10.06 -9.12 -13.24
C ARG A 214 11.38 -8.55 -13.77
N THR A 215 11.47 -7.25 -14.02
CA THR A 215 12.71 -6.62 -14.50
C THR A 215 13.77 -6.60 -13.40
N THR A 216 15.05 -6.64 -13.79
CA THR A 216 16.19 -6.73 -12.87
C THR A 216 16.39 -5.47 -12.02
N ASP A 217 15.91 -4.34 -12.47
CA ASP A 217 15.95 -3.05 -11.76
C ASP A 217 14.69 -2.75 -10.95
N SER A 218 13.72 -3.69 -10.96
CA SER A 218 12.53 -3.68 -10.10
C SER A 218 12.65 -4.77 -9.01
N PHE A 219 11.59 -5.56 -8.80
CA PHE A 219 11.58 -6.64 -7.79
C PHE A 219 12.33 -7.90 -8.25
N ALA A 220 12.65 -8.01 -9.54
CA ALA A 220 13.35 -9.13 -10.15
C ALA A 220 12.68 -10.50 -9.89
N ILE A 221 11.34 -10.52 -9.83
CA ILE A 221 10.57 -11.75 -9.60
C ILE A 221 10.86 -12.74 -10.74
N SER A 222 11.37 -13.91 -10.38
CA SER A 222 11.84 -14.90 -11.34
C SER A 222 11.45 -16.32 -10.95
N HIS A 223 11.49 -17.21 -11.93
CA HIS A 223 11.15 -18.62 -11.75
C HIS A 223 11.92 -19.25 -10.58
N GLY A 224 11.19 -19.97 -9.73
CA GLY A 224 11.74 -20.72 -8.61
C GLY A 224 12.10 -19.88 -7.36
N ASN A 225 11.94 -18.56 -7.38
CA ASN A 225 12.15 -17.73 -6.18
C ASN A 225 10.96 -17.85 -5.21
N PRO A 226 11.17 -18.29 -3.95
CA PRO A 226 10.10 -18.31 -2.95
C PRO A 226 9.91 -16.93 -2.31
N TRP A 227 8.69 -16.41 -2.41
CA TRP A 227 8.28 -15.08 -1.92
C TRP A 227 7.38 -15.17 -0.70
N LEU A 228 7.74 -14.49 0.38
CA LEU A 228 6.88 -14.29 1.55
C LEU A 228 6.09 -12.99 1.38
N CYS A 229 4.76 -13.11 1.23
CA CYS A 229 3.84 -12.02 0.91
C CYS A 229 3.17 -11.48 2.18
N CYS A 230 3.87 -10.62 2.95
CA CYS A 230 3.33 -10.06 4.19
C CYS A 230 2.35 -8.90 3.97
N VAL A 231 2.34 -8.27 2.80
CA VAL A 231 1.40 -7.18 2.52
C VAL A 231 0.04 -7.75 2.17
N PRO A 232 -1.05 -7.27 2.80
CA PRO A 232 -2.40 -7.71 2.47
C PRO A 232 -2.77 -7.47 1.00
N ILE A 233 -3.58 -8.36 0.43
CA ILE A 233 -4.05 -8.25 -0.98
C ILE A 233 -4.83 -6.95 -1.21
N TYR A 234 -5.55 -6.44 -0.21
CA TYR A 234 -6.26 -5.16 -0.30
C TYR A 234 -5.33 -3.92 -0.39
N HIS A 235 -4.05 -4.06 -0.08
CA HIS A 235 -3.05 -3.05 -0.41
C HIS A 235 -2.43 -3.34 -1.78
N VAL A 236 -3.11 -2.83 -2.79
CA VAL A 236 -2.87 -2.98 -4.22
C VAL A 236 -2.34 -4.37 -4.55
N LEU A 237 -3.22 -5.35 -4.28
CA LEU A 237 -3.06 -6.75 -4.63
C LEU A 237 -1.72 -7.33 -4.14
N SER A 238 -1.41 -7.04 -2.84
CA SER A 238 -0.13 -7.47 -2.24
C SER A 238 1.08 -6.97 -3.03
N TRP A 239 1.05 -5.67 -3.40
CA TRP A 239 2.06 -4.99 -4.22
C TRP A 239 2.34 -5.67 -5.56
N GLY A 240 1.36 -6.42 -6.12
CA GLY A 240 1.46 -7.10 -7.40
C GLY A 240 2.31 -8.38 -7.39
N VAL A 241 2.93 -8.74 -6.26
CA VAL A 241 3.81 -9.91 -6.16
C VAL A 241 3.10 -11.22 -6.53
N PRO A 242 1.87 -11.54 -6.03
CA PRO A 242 1.21 -12.80 -6.36
C PRO A 242 0.96 -12.99 -7.87
N LEU A 243 0.47 -11.95 -8.55
CA LEU A 243 0.18 -12.03 -9.98
C LEU A 243 1.46 -12.17 -10.82
N ALA A 244 2.49 -11.37 -10.51
CA ALA A 244 3.79 -11.47 -11.18
C ALA A 244 4.46 -12.83 -10.94
N SER A 245 4.31 -13.38 -9.73
CA SER A 245 4.80 -14.73 -9.38
C SER A 245 4.11 -15.81 -10.20
N PHE A 246 2.78 -15.72 -10.32
CA PHE A 246 2.00 -16.67 -11.13
C PHE A 246 2.37 -16.61 -12.62
N MET A 247 2.67 -15.43 -13.12
CA MET A 247 3.15 -15.21 -14.49
C MET A 247 4.51 -15.89 -14.77
N CYS A 248 5.39 -16.06 -13.76
CA CYS A 248 6.75 -16.56 -13.99
C CYS A 248 7.14 -17.83 -13.23
N GLY A 249 6.27 -18.38 -12.38
CA GLY A 249 6.57 -19.58 -11.61
C GLY A 249 7.45 -19.34 -10.38
N ALA A 250 7.37 -18.17 -9.76
CA ALA A 250 7.91 -17.94 -8.42
C ALA A 250 6.93 -18.50 -7.37
N SER A 251 7.42 -19.24 -6.38
CA SER A 251 6.53 -19.80 -5.36
C SER A 251 6.08 -18.74 -4.35
N LEU A 252 4.89 -18.93 -3.80
CA LEU A 252 4.26 -17.98 -2.90
C LEU A 252 4.11 -18.58 -1.50
N ILE A 253 4.35 -17.74 -0.49
CA ILE A 253 4.12 -18.05 0.92
C ILE A 253 3.22 -16.94 1.46
N PHE A 254 1.99 -17.27 1.81
CA PHE A 254 1.03 -16.39 2.44
C PHE A 254 1.06 -16.61 3.95
N PRO A 255 1.31 -15.57 4.76
CA PRO A 255 1.49 -15.71 6.19
C PRO A 255 0.18 -15.89 6.98
N GLY A 256 -0.99 -15.71 6.36
CA GLY A 256 -2.28 -15.72 7.04
C GLY A 256 -2.53 -14.47 7.89
N ALA A 257 -3.20 -14.66 9.03
CA ALA A 257 -3.65 -13.57 9.90
C ALA A 257 -2.55 -13.02 10.82
N ASP A 258 -1.63 -13.88 11.29
CA ASP A 258 -0.64 -13.52 12.31
C ASP A 258 0.68 -13.08 11.67
N LEU A 259 0.96 -11.79 11.74
CA LEU A 259 2.21 -11.15 11.30
C LEU A 259 3.12 -10.76 12.48
N SER A 260 2.90 -11.32 13.67
CA SER A 260 3.78 -11.09 14.80
C SER A 260 5.21 -11.54 14.52
N ALA A 261 6.18 -10.91 15.17
CA ALA A 261 7.60 -11.23 14.93
C ALA A 261 7.96 -12.70 15.23
N PRO A 262 7.44 -13.34 16.30
CA PRO A 262 7.66 -14.79 16.51
C PRO A 262 7.09 -15.65 15.39
N ARG A 263 5.88 -15.32 14.89
CA ARG A 263 5.24 -16.07 13.81
C ARG A 263 6.00 -15.90 12.48
N LEU A 264 6.41 -14.69 12.15
CA LEU A 264 7.23 -14.45 10.95
C LEU A 264 8.57 -15.17 11.03
N ALA A 265 9.21 -15.22 12.21
CA ALA A 265 10.43 -16.00 12.42
C ALA A 265 10.22 -17.49 12.14
N GLU A 266 9.12 -18.08 12.65
CA GLU A 266 8.73 -19.47 12.40
C GLU A 266 8.48 -19.74 10.90
N ILE A 267 7.74 -18.85 10.23
CA ILE A 267 7.47 -18.94 8.79
C ILE A 267 8.78 -18.92 7.98
N ILE A 268 9.70 -18.01 8.31
CA ILE A 268 10.98 -17.89 7.61
C ILE A 268 11.84 -19.13 7.82
N GLU A 269 11.91 -19.66 9.05
CA GLU A 269 12.68 -20.87 9.34
C GLU A 269 12.11 -22.14 8.67
N THR A 270 10.78 -22.24 8.57
CA THR A 270 10.08 -23.44 8.06
C THR A 270 9.92 -23.40 6.54
N SER A 271 9.40 -22.28 5.99
CA SER A 271 9.09 -22.15 4.57
C SER A 271 10.26 -21.66 3.73
N MET A 272 11.34 -21.21 4.35
CA MET A 272 12.58 -20.81 3.71
C MET A 272 12.43 -19.82 2.53
N PRO A 273 11.68 -18.71 2.68
CA PRO A 273 11.58 -17.70 1.65
C PRO A 273 12.95 -17.11 1.32
N ARG A 274 13.19 -16.84 0.04
CA ARG A 274 14.38 -16.10 -0.39
C ARG A 274 14.16 -14.59 -0.38
N VAL A 275 12.94 -14.18 -0.69
CA VAL A 275 12.54 -12.77 -0.75
C VAL A 275 11.28 -12.57 0.07
N ALA A 276 11.17 -11.41 0.70
CA ALA A 276 9.97 -11.01 1.43
C ALA A 276 9.58 -9.57 1.07
N GLN A 277 8.30 -9.22 1.26
CA GLN A 277 7.83 -7.87 1.12
C GLN A 277 6.96 -7.47 2.32
N GLY A 278 7.07 -6.22 2.76
CA GLY A 278 6.32 -5.72 3.91
C GLY A 278 6.68 -4.29 4.30
N VAL A 279 5.86 -3.70 5.17
CA VAL A 279 6.09 -2.35 5.69
C VAL A 279 7.26 -2.34 6.68
N PRO A 280 7.97 -1.19 6.86
CA PRO A 280 9.15 -1.12 7.72
C PRO A 280 8.93 -1.61 9.16
N THR A 281 7.75 -1.38 9.74
CA THR A 281 7.43 -1.79 11.11
C THR A 281 7.51 -3.31 11.32
N LEU A 282 7.15 -4.12 10.32
CA LEU A 282 7.30 -5.58 10.38
C LEU A 282 8.77 -5.98 10.54
N TRP A 283 9.63 -5.35 9.75
CA TRP A 283 11.07 -5.66 9.72
C TRP A 283 11.82 -5.12 10.93
N ILE A 284 11.37 -4.00 11.51
CA ILE A 284 11.87 -3.47 12.80
C ILE A 284 11.52 -4.45 13.91
N ASN A 285 10.26 -4.88 14.00
CA ASN A 285 9.81 -5.82 15.04
C ASN A 285 10.50 -7.19 14.92
N LEU A 286 10.63 -7.71 13.70
CA LEU A 286 11.34 -8.96 13.46
C LEU A 286 12.83 -8.85 13.80
N MET A 287 13.50 -7.74 13.48
CA MET A 287 14.88 -7.49 13.87
C MET A 287 15.02 -7.44 15.39
N ALA A 288 14.12 -6.74 16.10
CA ALA A 288 14.12 -6.69 17.55
C ALA A 288 13.95 -8.10 18.16
N HIS A 289 13.06 -8.92 17.59
CA HIS A 289 12.90 -10.32 18.00
C HIS A 289 14.20 -11.12 17.78
N TYR A 290 14.85 -10.97 16.64
CA TYR A 290 16.09 -11.68 16.29
C TYR A 290 17.30 -11.25 17.12
N LEU A 291 17.30 -10.06 17.72
CA LEU A 291 18.35 -9.68 18.67
C LEU A 291 18.37 -10.58 19.93
N SER A 292 17.20 -11.06 20.35
CA SER A 292 17.04 -11.96 21.50
C SER A 292 16.91 -13.43 21.10
N ASN A 293 16.38 -13.71 19.91
CA ASN A 293 16.08 -15.03 19.40
C ASN A 293 16.67 -15.19 17.97
N PRO A 294 17.98 -15.25 17.80
CA PRO A 294 18.61 -15.29 16.49
C PRO A 294 18.18 -16.52 15.70
N PRO A 295 17.89 -16.38 14.39
CA PRO A 295 17.48 -17.51 13.55
C PRO A 295 18.63 -18.50 13.42
N LYS A 296 18.31 -19.80 13.41
CA LYS A 296 19.30 -20.86 13.18
C LYS A 296 19.91 -20.77 11.79
N ARG A 297 19.10 -20.35 10.82
CA ARG A 297 19.49 -20.16 9.42
C ARG A 297 18.66 -19.00 8.84
N MET A 298 19.33 -18.04 8.21
CA MET A 298 18.68 -16.98 7.45
C MET A 298 18.54 -17.42 5.99
N SER A 299 17.31 -17.51 5.50
CA SER A 299 17.01 -17.83 4.09
C SER A 299 16.81 -16.58 3.25
N LEU A 300 16.34 -15.48 3.86
CA LEU A 300 16.12 -14.23 3.17
C LEU A 300 17.42 -13.68 2.61
N GLN A 301 17.34 -13.20 1.36
CA GLN A 301 18.41 -12.47 0.69
C GLN A 301 18.00 -11.03 0.44
N GLU A 302 16.72 -10.79 0.15
CA GLU A 302 16.16 -9.47 -0.12
C GLU A 302 14.86 -9.26 0.64
N ILE A 303 14.66 -8.04 1.13
CA ILE A 303 13.42 -7.55 1.71
C ILE A 303 13.00 -6.28 0.98
N PHE A 304 11.85 -6.31 0.31
CA PHE A 304 11.25 -5.11 -0.27
C PHE A 304 10.41 -4.40 0.79
N SER A 305 10.74 -3.15 1.05
CA SER A 305 10.07 -2.36 2.09
C SER A 305 9.65 -1.00 1.56
N GLY A 306 8.40 -0.63 1.83
CA GLY A 306 7.79 0.61 1.35
C GLY A 306 6.49 0.92 2.09
N GLY A 307 5.69 1.83 1.52
CA GLY A 307 4.45 2.32 2.15
C GLY A 307 4.69 3.37 3.23
N SER A 308 5.89 3.42 3.80
CA SER A 308 6.41 4.50 4.65
C SER A 308 7.93 4.58 4.50
N PRO A 309 8.60 5.67 4.95
CA PRO A 309 10.05 5.79 4.88
C PRO A 309 10.76 4.63 5.58
N VAL A 310 11.76 4.04 4.92
CA VAL A 310 12.58 2.98 5.51
C VAL A 310 13.79 3.63 6.20
N PRO A 311 13.96 3.45 7.54
CA PRO A 311 15.09 4.04 8.22
C PRO A 311 16.43 3.51 7.67
N PRO A 312 17.41 4.39 7.35
CA PRO A 312 18.73 3.94 6.88
C PRO A 312 19.43 2.98 7.84
N ALA A 313 19.22 3.15 9.14
CA ALA A 313 19.74 2.24 10.16
C ALA A 313 19.20 0.81 10.00
N LEU A 314 17.92 0.66 9.64
CA LEU A 314 17.31 -0.66 9.41
C LEU A 314 17.94 -1.35 8.20
N ILE A 315 18.18 -0.60 7.11
CA ILE A 315 18.83 -1.11 5.88
C ILE A 315 20.22 -1.67 6.21
N ARG A 316 21.04 -0.90 6.97
CA ARG A 316 22.37 -1.34 7.38
C ARG A 316 22.35 -2.51 8.33
N LEU A 317 21.45 -2.50 9.32
CA LEU A 317 21.39 -3.54 10.35
C LEU A 317 21.06 -4.92 9.77
N TRP A 318 20.12 -5.00 8.80
CA TRP A 318 19.80 -6.26 8.13
C TRP A 318 20.97 -6.80 7.30
N GLU A 319 21.70 -5.92 6.59
CA GLU A 319 22.88 -6.31 5.83
C GLU A 319 24.03 -6.77 6.74
N GLU A 320 24.37 -5.99 7.79
CA GLU A 320 25.47 -6.27 8.69
C GLU A 320 25.26 -7.55 9.52
N ARG A 321 24.01 -7.80 9.96
CA ARG A 321 23.70 -8.94 10.82
C ARG A 321 23.46 -10.22 10.06
N TYR A 322 22.80 -10.15 8.92
CA TYR A 322 22.29 -11.33 8.23
C TYR A 322 22.63 -11.37 6.73
N GLY A 323 23.30 -10.37 6.18
CA GLY A 323 23.61 -10.28 4.75
C GLY A 323 22.35 -10.10 3.89
N VAL A 324 21.27 -9.57 4.44
CA VAL A 324 20.00 -9.35 3.77
C VAL A 324 19.93 -7.94 3.23
N ASP A 325 19.69 -7.78 1.93
CA ASP A 325 19.48 -6.49 1.31
C ASP A 325 18.04 -6.01 1.56
N VAL A 326 17.88 -4.88 2.27
CA VAL A 326 16.59 -4.20 2.39
C VAL A 326 16.51 -3.16 1.28
N ILE A 327 15.55 -3.37 0.36
CA ILE A 327 15.36 -2.55 -0.83
C ILE A 327 14.15 -1.65 -0.60
N HIS A 328 14.42 -0.36 -0.51
CA HIS A 328 13.38 0.64 -0.38
C HIS A 328 12.67 0.86 -1.72
N PHE A 329 11.39 1.17 -1.70
CA PHE A 329 10.64 1.58 -2.87
C PHE A 329 9.56 2.59 -2.50
N TRP A 330 9.14 3.37 -3.47
CA TRP A 330 8.02 4.28 -3.38
C TRP A 330 6.90 3.84 -4.31
N GLY A 331 5.67 4.07 -3.85
CA GLY A 331 4.48 3.85 -4.63
C GLY A 331 3.23 4.22 -3.84
N MET A 332 2.09 4.18 -4.52
CA MET A 332 0.79 4.54 -3.96
C MET A 332 -0.31 3.75 -4.66
N THR A 333 -1.53 3.79 -4.12
CA THR A 333 -2.69 3.12 -4.71
C THR A 333 -2.85 3.49 -6.19
N GLU A 334 -2.59 4.74 -6.53
CA GLU A 334 -2.71 5.32 -7.85
C GLU A 334 -1.61 4.88 -8.84
N THR A 335 -0.56 4.19 -8.39
CA THR A 335 0.57 3.74 -9.24
C THR A 335 0.69 2.22 -9.40
N SER A 336 -0.31 1.42 -9.00
CA SER A 336 -0.51 -0.03 -9.20
C SER A 336 0.40 -1.04 -8.45
N PRO A 337 1.08 -0.83 -7.34
CA PRO A 337 1.40 0.39 -6.67
C PRO A 337 2.83 0.88 -6.94
N ILE A 338 3.73 0.09 -7.59
CA ILE A 338 5.17 0.35 -7.60
C ILE A 338 5.52 1.51 -8.55
N GLY A 339 6.04 2.60 -7.95
CA GLY A 339 6.52 3.77 -8.70
C GLY A 339 8.02 3.77 -8.90
N THR A 340 8.82 3.48 -7.85
CA THR A 340 10.29 3.44 -7.93
C THR A 340 10.85 2.29 -7.11
N VAL A 341 12.08 1.86 -7.38
CA VAL A 341 12.78 0.82 -6.61
C VAL A 341 14.25 1.21 -6.39
N ALA A 342 14.74 1.13 -5.15
CA ALA A 342 16.07 1.57 -4.74
C ALA A 342 17.15 0.51 -4.97
N ARG A 343 17.26 0.01 -6.21
CA ARG A 343 18.37 -0.86 -6.59
C ARG A 343 19.56 -0.02 -7.05
N PRO A 344 20.73 -0.14 -6.39
CA PRO A 344 21.94 0.54 -6.85
C PRO A 344 22.35 0.07 -8.23
N PRO A 345 22.93 0.94 -9.08
CA PRO A 345 23.52 0.54 -10.35
C PRO A 345 24.61 -0.51 -10.16
N TYR A 346 24.79 -1.37 -11.16
CA TYR A 346 25.88 -2.36 -11.12
C TYR A 346 27.24 -1.66 -10.95
N GLY A 347 28.04 -2.16 -10.02
CA GLY A 347 29.36 -1.61 -9.70
C GLY A 347 29.35 -0.45 -8.70
N ALA A 348 28.20 0.06 -8.27
CA ALA A 348 28.13 1.05 -7.20
C ALA A 348 28.67 0.47 -5.87
N SER A 349 29.51 1.22 -5.19
CA SER A 349 30.16 0.81 -3.94
C SER A 349 30.32 1.98 -2.97
N GLY A 350 30.63 1.70 -1.69
CA GLY A 350 30.86 2.70 -0.66
C GLY A 350 29.71 3.69 -0.51
N GLU A 351 30.02 4.97 -0.33
CA GLU A 351 29.02 6.04 -0.14
C GLU A 351 28.05 6.18 -1.31
N ALA A 352 28.49 5.93 -2.55
CA ALA A 352 27.63 5.99 -3.72
C ALA A 352 26.55 4.90 -3.66
N ARG A 353 26.90 3.65 -3.29
CA ARG A 353 25.93 2.57 -3.10
C ARG A 353 24.93 2.90 -1.99
N GLU A 354 25.42 3.41 -0.87
CA GLU A 354 24.57 3.77 0.27
C GLU A 354 23.56 4.87 -0.11
N ARG A 355 23.97 5.90 -0.85
CA ARG A 355 23.07 6.95 -1.33
C ARG A 355 21.90 6.41 -2.15
N TYR A 356 22.14 5.44 -3.04
CA TYR A 356 21.07 4.80 -3.81
C TYR A 356 20.12 4.00 -2.92
N ARG A 357 20.65 3.26 -1.95
CA ARG A 357 19.87 2.38 -1.07
C ARG A 357 18.92 3.14 -0.14
N VAL A 358 19.31 4.32 0.33
CA VAL A 358 18.49 5.13 1.23
C VAL A 358 17.49 6.02 0.48
N SER A 359 17.61 6.14 -0.84
CA SER A 359 16.62 6.84 -1.68
C SER A 359 15.33 6.01 -1.79
N GLN A 360 14.27 6.59 -2.37
CA GLN A 360 13.07 5.83 -2.74
C GLN A 360 13.24 5.06 -4.05
N GLY A 361 14.35 5.24 -4.74
CA GLY A 361 14.74 4.48 -5.93
C GLY A 361 14.45 5.14 -7.26
N ARG A 362 14.67 4.38 -8.33
CA ARG A 362 14.58 4.85 -9.71
C ARG A 362 13.24 4.50 -10.34
N PHE A 363 12.72 5.42 -11.14
CA PHE A 363 11.51 5.21 -11.94
C PHE A 363 11.74 4.19 -13.06
N PRO A 364 10.77 3.30 -13.33
CA PRO A 364 10.78 2.43 -14.51
C PRO A 364 10.43 3.21 -15.77
N ASP A 365 10.81 2.68 -16.93
CA ASP A 365 10.55 3.28 -18.25
C ASP A 365 9.06 3.39 -18.63
N ILE A 366 8.20 2.57 -17.99
CA ILE A 366 6.74 2.61 -18.20
C ILE A 366 6.05 3.77 -17.46
N MET A 367 6.79 4.55 -16.65
CA MET A 367 6.28 5.68 -15.87
C MET A 367 7.04 6.96 -16.23
N GLN A 368 6.29 7.96 -16.66
CA GLN A 368 6.80 9.32 -16.81
C GLN A 368 6.73 10.04 -15.46
N PHE A 369 7.70 10.90 -15.19
CA PHE A 369 7.80 11.63 -13.94
C PHE A 369 8.36 13.05 -14.18
N ARG A 370 7.97 13.97 -13.31
CA ARG A 370 8.50 15.34 -13.24
C ARG A 370 8.38 15.88 -11.83
N ILE A 371 9.19 16.86 -11.49
CA ILE A 371 9.02 17.69 -10.29
C ILE A 371 8.69 19.12 -10.72
N VAL A 372 7.78 19.77 -9.98
CA VAL A 372 7.33 21.12 -10.26
C VAL A 372 7.45 22.03 -9.04
N ASP A 373 7.66 23.32 -9.27
CA ASP A 373 7.64 24.35 -8.20
C ASP A 373 6.19 24.74 -7.84
N ASP A 374 6.02 25.64 -6.86
CA ASP A 374 4.72 26.17 -6.43
C ASP A 374 3.93 26.90 -7.54
N ASN A 375 4.51 27.13 -8.71
CA ASN A 375 3.87 27.76 -9.88
C ASN A 375 3.67 26.76 -11.03
N ASP A 376 3.72 25.44 -10.74
CA ASP A 376 3.64 24.36 -11.73
C ASP A 376 4.72 24.38 -12.83
N ARG A 377 5.86 25.03 -12.58
CA ARG A 377 6.98 25.02 -13.52
C ARG A 377 7.83 23.79 -13.30
N VAL A 378 8.06 23.06 -14.40
CA VAL A 378 8.91 21.87 -14.37
C VAL A 378 10.35 22.25 -14.04
N LEU A 379 10.91 21.57 -13.06
CA LEU A 379 12.30 21.74 -12.61
C LEU A 379 13.21 20.71 -13.31
N ASP A 380 14.47 21.09 -13.53
CA ASP A 380 15.48 20.18 -14.03
C ASP A 380 15.78 19.06 -13.01
N LEU A 381 16.09 17.86 -13.50
CA LEU A 381 16.46 16.72 -12.66
C LEU A 381 17.83 16.99 -12.01
N HIS A 382 17.79 17.31 -10.73
CA HIS A 382 18.98 17.56 -9.92
C HIS A 382 18.61 17.39 -8.44
N ASP A 383 19.51 16.79 -7.66
CA ASP A 383 19.33 16.55 -6.22
C ASP A 383 19.11 17.83 -5.37
N ARG A 384 19.45 19.00 -5.89
CA ARG A 384 19.21 20.32 -5.24
C ARG A 384 17.86 20.92 -5.60
N ASN A 385 17.23 20.49 -6.67
CA ASN A 385 15.94 20.98 -7.09
C ASN A 385 14.85 20.18 -6.38
N GLN A 386 14.04 20.86 -5.59
CA GLN A 386 12.98 20.26 -4.80
C GLN A 386 11.62 20.76 -5.28
N GLY A 387 10.67 19.87 -5.43
CA GLY A 387 9.35 20.23 -5.94
C GLY A 387 8.34 19.11 -5.71
N GLU A 388 7.07 19.38 -6.05
CA GLU A 388 6.02 18.37 -6.03
C GLU A 388 6.26 17.34 -7.12
N LEU A 389 6.20 16.07 -6.75
CA LEU A 389 6.30 14.95 -7.68
C LEU A 389 5.00 14.77 -8.43
N GLN A 390 5.07 14.75 -9.75
CA GLN A 390 3.97 14.41 -10.63
C GLN A 390 4.36 13.21 -11.50
N VAL A 391 3.43 12.27 -11.68
CA VAL A 391 3.65 11.03 -12.43
C VAL A 391 2.53 10.76 -13.44
N ARG A 392 2.85 10.05 -14.52
CA ARG A 392 1.92 9.60 -15.54
C ARG A 392 2.43 8.32 -16.19
N GLY A 393 1.55 7.38 -16.55
CA GLY A 393 2.01 6.17 -17.24
C GLY A 393 0.95 5.09 -17.33
N ASN A 394 1.32 3.96 -17.95
CA ASN A 394 0.40 2.83 -18.18
C ASN A 394 -0.06 2.11 -16.90
N THR A 395 0.63 2.35 -15.79
CA THR A 395 0.34 1.80 -14.45
C THR A 395 -0.08 2.88 -13.46
N VAL A 396 -0.30 4.10 -13.92
CA VAL A 396 -0.77 5.25 -13.14
C VAL A 396 -2.23 5.52 -13.49
N THR A 397 -3.08 5.69 -12.48
CA THR A 397 -4.48 6.03 -12.73
C THR A 397 -4.62 7.40 -13.38
N GLY A 398 -5.58 7.53 -14.28
CA GLY A 398 -5.96 8.82 -14.88
C GLY A 398 -7.14 9.49 -14.18
N GLY A 399 -7.69 8.87 -13.11
CA GLY A 399 -8.84 9.38 -12.38
C GLY A 399 -9.28 8.42 -11.27
N TYR A 400 -10.23 8.86 -10.45
CA TYR A 400 -10.85 8.02 -9.44
C TYR A 400 -12.20 7.48 -9.90
N TYR A 401 -12.59 6.34 -9.40
CA TYR A 401 -13.89 5.76 -9.65
C TYR A 401 -15.00 6.65 -9.08
N SER A 402 -16.05 6.85 -9.87
CA SER A 402 -17.29 7.47 -9.41
C SER A 402 -18.46 6.51 -9.61
N SER A 403 -19.30 6.38 -8.59
CA SER A 403 -20.47 5.49 -8.61
C SER A 403 -21.42 5.82 -9.76
N PRO A 404 -22.06 4.80 -10.40
CA PRO A 404 -23.09 5.02 -11.43
C PRO A 404 -24.25 5.91 -10.99
N GLU A 405 -24.61 5.92 -9.71
CA GLU A 405 -25.67 6.79 -9.17
C GLU A 405 -25.29 8.28 -9.17
N ALA A 406 -23.99 8.60 -9.21
CA ALA A 406 -23.50 9.96 -9.41
C ALA A 406 -23.54 10.40 -10.90
N GLN A 407 -23.92 9.50 -11.81
CA GLN A 407 -23.96 9.71 -13.27
C GLN A 407 -25.38 9.98 -13.75
N ASP A 408 -26.01 11.06 -13.34
CA ASP A 408 -27.25 11.52 -13.98
C ASP A 408 -26.90 12.12 -15.37
N GLY A 409 -27.14 11.33 -16.44
CA GLY A 409 -27.12 11.76 -17.86
C GLY A 409 -25.93 11.28 -18.71
N GLY A 410 -26.00 10.03 -19.13
CA GLY A 410 -25.53 9.41 -20.39
C GLY A 410 -24.35 10.06 -21.13
N THR A 411 -23.19 9.76 -20.75
CA THR A 411 -21.90 9.60 -21.44
C THR A 411 -20.84 9.50 -20.35
N ALA A 412 -19.97 8.50 -20.46
CA ALA A 412 -18.87 8.27 -19.51
C ALA A 412 -17.95 9.50 -19.43
N HIS A 413 -18.30 10.44 -18.59
CA HIS A 413 -17.40 11.47 -18.09
C HIS A 413 -17.05 11.09 -16.67
N PHE A 414 -15.81 10.75 -16.46
CA PHE A 414 -15.20 10.29 -15.23
C PHE A 414 -15.25 11.30 -14.07
N PHE A 415 -16.04 12.35 -14.10
CA PHE A 415 -16.08 13.39 -13.07
C PHE A 415 -17.36 14.21 -13.10
N ARG A 416 -18.26 14.05 -12.10
CA ARG A 416 -19.23 15.09 -11.69
C ARG A 416 -19.81 14.83 -10.28
N GLY A 417 -19.55 15.77 -9.36
CA GLY A 417 -20.07 15.84 -8.00
C GLY A 417 -19.15 16.71 -7.13
N ALA A 418 -19.45 16.96 -5.88
CA ALA A 418 -18.54 17.67 -4.96
C ALA A 418 -17.19 16.94 -4.76
N GLU A 419 -17.16 15.64 -5.01
CA GLU A 419 -15.91 14.84 -5.09
C GLU A 419 -15.09 15.13 -6.35
N VAL A 420 -15.66 15.77 -7.37
CA VAL A 420 -15.03 16.13 -8.65
C VAL A 420 -14.03 17.27 -8.50
N ASP A 421 -14.30 18.26 -7.63
CA ASP A 421 -13.42 19.41 -7.45
C ASP A 421 -12.12 19.00 -6.76
N GLU A 422 -12.18 18.11 -5.74
CA GLU A 422 -10.99 17.53 -5.13
C GLU A 422 -10.25 16.57 -6.07
N ALA A 423 -10.96 15.80 -6.89
CA ALA A 423 -10.35 14.92 -7.87
C ALA A 423 -9.71 15.69 -9.03
N SER A 424 -10.30 16.82 -9.46
CA SER A 424 -9.72 17.69 -10.50
C SER A 424 -8.42 18.34 -10.07
N GLU A 425 -8.26 18.70 -8.78
CA GLU A 425 -7.02 19.24 -8.25
C GLU A 425 -5.87 18.22 -8.19
N GLN A 426 -6.19 16.90 -8.11
CA GLN A 426 -5.17 15.85 -8.09
C GLN A 426 -4.63 15.49 -9.49
N PHE A 427 -5.30 15.95 -10.56
CA PHE A 427 -4.84 15.73 -11.93
C PHE A 427 -4.64 17.08 -12.62
N THR A 428 -3.53 17.20 -13.34
CA THR A 428 -3.29 18.37 -14.19
C THR A 428 -4.08 18.26 -15.48
N GLU A 429 -4.31 19.39 -16.17
CA GLU A 429 -5.02 19.41 -17.46
C GLU A 429 -4.33 18.54 -18.54
N ASP A 430 -3.01 18.37 -18.47
CA ASP A 430 -2.22 17.53 -19.37
C ASP A 430 -2.08 16.07 -18.87
N GLY A 431 -2.89 15.66 -17.88
CA GLY A 431 -3.07 14.27 -17.44
C GLY A 431 -1.99 13.72 -16.53
N TRP A 432 -1.32 14.56 -15.74
CA TRP A 432 -0.41 14.11 -14.68
C TRP A 432 -1.12 14.00 -13.35
N LEU A 433 -0.83 12.91 -12.63
CA LEU A 433 -1.22 12.75 -11.23
C LEU A 433 -0.28 13.58 -10.35
N ARG A 434 -0.84 14.48 -9.54
CA ARG A 434 -0.17 15.13 -8.41
C ARG A 434 -0.10 14.14 -7.26
N THR A 435 1.08 13.68 -6.92
CA THR A 435 1.23 12.63 -5.90
C THR A 435 1.05 13.15 -4.48
N GLY A 436 1.16 14.47 -4.30
CA GLY A 436 1.23 15.10 -3.00
C GLY A 436 2.54 14.83 -2.25
N ASP A 437 3.52 14.21 -2.89
CA ASP A 437 4.87 14.04 -2.34
C ASP A 437 5.79 15.15 -2.88
N VAL A 438 6.64 15.68 -2.01
CA VAL A 438 7.69 16.65 -2.36
C VAL A 438 9.04 15.96 -2.26
N GLY A 439 9.82 16.11 -3.31
CA GLY A 439 11.12 15.45 -3.39
C GLY A 439 12.07 16.07 -4.38
N SER A 440 13.20 15.41 -4.57
CA SER A 440 14.18 15.68 -5.61
C SER A 440 14.45 14.41 -6.41
N ILE A 441 14.85 14.59 -7.68
CA ILE A 441 15.19 13.47 -8.56
C ILE A 441 16.57 13.73 -9.11
N THR A 442 17.48 12.77 -8.95
CA THR A 442 18.85 12.85 -9.50
C THR A 442 18.84 12.76 -11.02
N HIS A 443 19.95 13.14 -11.66
CA HIS A 443 20.10 13.04 -13.12
C HIS A 443 19.90 11.62 -13.67
N ASP A 444 20.19 10.59 -12.88
CA ASP A 444 20.04 9.18 -13.23
C ASP A 444 18.69 8.59 -12.74
N GLY A 445 17.74 9.47 -12.36
CA GLY A 445 16.34 9.13 -12.12
C GLY A 445 15.99 8.57 -10.73
N TYR A 446 16.88 8.74 -9.72
CA TYR A 446 16.56 8.31 -8.34
C TYR A 446 15.83 9.39 -7.58
N LEU A 447 14.71 8.99 -7.00
CA LEU A 447 13.83 9.83 -6.20
C LEU A 447 14.30 9.85 -4.74
N THR A 448 14.30 11.05 -4.15
CA THR A 448 14.38 11.25 -2.70
C THR A 448 13.18 12.08 -2.26
N ILE A 449 12.28 11.48 -1.49
CA ILE A 449 11.12 12.17 -0.90
C ILE A 449 11.57 12.86 0.37
N HIS A 450 11.19 14.12 0.49
CA HIS A 450 11.50 14.96 1.64
C HIS A 450 10.31 15.08 2.58
N ASP A 451 9.08 15.27 2.04
CA ASP A 451 7.86 15.40 2.83
C ASP A 451 6.59 15.22 1.95
N ARG A 452 5.42 15.28 2.58
CA ARG A 452 4.15 15.51 1.89
C ARG A 452 3.95 17.00 1.62
N ALA A 453 3.43 17.38 0.46
CA ALA A 453 3.22 18.79 0.05
C ALA A 453 2.43 19.60 1.09
N ARG A 454 1.45 18.96 1.73
CA ARG A 454 0.62 19.53 2.80
C ARG A 454 1.32 19.62 4.16
N ASP A 455 2.36 18.82 4.38
CA ASP A 455 3.11 18.76 5.64
C ASP A 455 4.38 19.62 5.61
N VAL A 456 4.75 20.08 4.42
CA VAL A 456 5.82 21.06 4.24
C VAL A 456 5.43 22.36 4.93
N ILE A 457 6.25 22.81 5.86
CA ILE A 457 6.06 24.06 6.59
C ILE A 457 6.67 25.18 5.78
N ARG A 458 5.83 26.12 5.32
CA ARG A 458 6.25 27.25 4.49
C ARG A 458 6.62 28.44 5.37
N SER A 459 7.91 28.63 5.59
CA SER A 459 8.43 29.63 6.53
C SER A 459 9.27 30.69 5.84
N GLY A 460 8.70 31.89 5.64
CA GLY A 460 9.41 33.03 5.06
C GLY A 460 9.87 32.83 3.61
N GLY A 461 9.14 32.00 2.84
CA GLY A 461 9.48 31.65 1.47
C GLY A 461 10.38 30.42 1.33
N GLU A 462 10.83 29.83 2.44
CA GLU A 462 11.62 28.62 2.49
C GLU A 462 10.76 27.42 2.92
N TRP A 463 11.13 26.23 2.47
CA TRP A 463 10.45 25.00 2.80
C TRP A 463 11.16 24.28 3.94
N ILE A 464 10.42 23.93 4.99
CA ILE A 464 10.89 23.12 6.11
C ILE A 464 10.16 21.79 6.07
N TYR A 465 10.91 20.70 5.95
CA TYR A 465 10.37 19.36 5.88
C TYR A 465 10.13 18.81 7.28
N SER A 466 8.86 18.60 7.60
CA SER A 466 8.43 18.11 8.91
C SER A 466 9.02 16.74 9.24
N ALA A 467 9.03 15.81 8.27
CA ALA A 467 9.59 14.47 8.46
C ALA A 467 11.10 14.49 8.79
N GLN A 468 11.85 15.41 8.19
CA GLN A 468 13.27 15.56 8.50
C GLN A 468 13.49 16.05 9.94
N LEU A 469 12.69 17.04 10.36
CA LEU A 469 12.77 17.56 11.73
C LEU A 469 12.37 16.50 12.75
N GLU A 470 11.30 15.73 12.48
CA GLU A 470 10.85 14.62 13.32
C GLU A 470 11.98 13.63 13.58
N ASN A 471 12.67 13.20 12.52
CA ASN A 471 13.79 12.29 12.64
C ASN A 471 14.90 12.84 13.53
N PHE A 472 15.26 14.12 13.35
CA PHE A 472 16.32 14.73 14.19
C PHE A 472 15.91 14.90 15.65
N VAL A 473 14.63 15.20 15.93
CA VAL A 473 14.13 15.27 17.32
C VAL A 473 14.11 13.90 17.95
N MET A 474 13.70 12.87 17.22
CA MET A 474 13.66 11.48 17.69
C MET A 474 15.05 10.83 17.86
N GLU A 475 16.14 11.46 17.41
CA GLU A 475 17.50 11.02 17.75
C GLU A 475 17.86 11.29 19.22
N SER A 476 17.13 12.17 19.90
CA SER A 476 17.33 12.44 21.32
C SER A 476 16.89 11.26 22.18
N PRO A 477 17.72 10.75 23.11
CA PRO A 477 17.34 9.66 24.00
C PRO A 477 16.20 10.00 24.96
N GLN A 478 15.80 11.26 25.01
CA GLN A 478 14.74 11.76 25.88
C GLN A 478 13.37 11.79 25.19
N VAL A 479 13.32 11.50 23.89
CA VAL A 479 12.11 11.53 23.07
C VAL A 479 11.70 10.12 22.70
N LEU A 480 10.45 9.78 22.98
CA LEU A 480 9.84 8.53 22.54
C LEU A 480 9.26 8.67 21.13
N GLU A 481 8.48 9.75 20.89
CA GLU A 481 7.84 10.04 19.59
C GLU A 481 7.81 11.56 19.37
N CYS A 482 7.87 11.97 18.10
CA CYS A 482 7.70 13.36 17.72
C CYS A 482 7.00 13.47 16.37
N ALA A 483 5.94 14.28 16.32
CA ALA A 483 5.32 14.73 15.08
C ALA A 483 5.45 16.25 14.97
N ILE A 484 5.74 16.76 13.75
CA ILE A 484 5.93 18.19 13.52
C ILE A 484 4.90 18.69 12.50
N ILE A 485 4.22 19.78 12.86
CA ILE A 485 3.24 20.47 12.00
C ILE A 485 3.55 21.95 11.90
N GLY A 486 3.00 22.62 10.87
CA GLY A 486 3.07 24.07 10.73
C GLY A 486 2.16 24.76 11.74
N MET A 487 2.73 25.66 12.53
CA MET A 487 1.97 26.61 13.35
C MET A 487 1.90 27.96 12.65
N PRO A 488 0.72 28.56 12.46
CA PRO A 488 0.57 29.86 11.83
C PRO A 488 1.39 30.93 12.55
N ASP A 489 2.19 31.69 11.78
CA ASP A 489 3.03 32.81 12.29
C ASP A 489 2.83 34.07 11.45
N LYS A 490 2.59 35.19 12.10
CA LYS A 490 2.28 36.46 11.43
C LYS A 490 3.42 37.02 10.58
N LYS A 491 4.66 36.67 10.91
CA LYS A 491 5.86 37.17 10.22
C LYS A 491 6.37 36.24 9.16
N TRP A 492 6.30 34.93 9.42
CA TRP A 492 6.93 33.92 8.62
C TRP A 492 5.95 33.05 7.80
N GLY A 493 4.62 33.27 7.98
CA GLY A 493 3.57 32.42 7.45
C GLY A 493 3.33 31.23 8.35
N GLU A 494 4.30 30.35 8.45
CA GLU A 494 4.30 29.20 9.36
C GLU A 494 5.63 29.04 10.08
N ARG A 495 5.57 28.42 11.28
CA ARG A 495 6.76 27.98 12.01
C ARG A 495 6.55 26.54 12.54
N PRO A 496 7.63 25.73 12.67
CA PRO A 496 7.51 24.38 13.18
C PRO A 496 7.00 24.36 14.63
N LEU A 497 5.95 23.54 14.86
CA LEU A 497 5.48 23.10 16.17
C LEU A 497 5.84 21.63 16.33
N ALA A 498 6.69 21.30 17.30
CA ALA A 498 7.06 19.95 17.66
C ALA A 498 6.10 19.41 18.74
N ILE A 499 5.27 18.44 18.39
CA ILE A 499 4.38 17.71 19.29
C ILE A 499 5.13 16.44 19.70
N THR A 500 5.50 16.33 20.97
CA THR A 500 6.51 15.39 21.42
C THR A 500 6.02 14.56 22.61
N VAL A 501 6.19 13.26 22.51
CA VAL A 501 6.06 12.32 23.63
C VAL A 501 7.46 12.11 24.23
N LEU A 502 7.62 12.44 25.47
CA LEU A 502 8.91 12.29 26.19
C LEU A 502 9.03 10.87 26.77
N MET A 503 10.26 10.47 27.04
CA MET A 503 10.51 9.28 27.87
C MET A 503 9.92 9.47 29.28
N PRO A 504 9.44 8.42 29.95
CA PRO A 504 8.71 8.53 31.22
C PRO A 504 9.45 9.27 32.35
N GLU A 505 10.77 9.28 32.31
CA GLU A 505 11.63 9.92 33.30
C GLU A 505 11.94 11.39 33.00
N VAL A 506 11.41 11.95 31.88
CA VAL A 506 11.69 13.33 31.45
C VAL A 506 10.49 14.23 31.71
N GLU A 507 10.69 15.30 32.48
CA GLU A 507 9.65 16.27 32.81
C GLU A 507 9.36 17.22 31.64
N PRO A 508 8.07 17.43 31.29
CA PRO A 508 7.67 18.40 30.28
C PRO A 508 7.86 19.82 30.81
N SER A 509 8.84 20.54 30.26
CA SER A 509 9.18 21.90 30.71
C SER A 509 9.73 22.76 29.58
N LYS A 510 9.86 24.06 29.82
CA LYS A 510 10.52 24.97 28.88
C LYS A 510 12.01 24.64 28.73
N GLU A 511 12.63 24.25 29.81
CA GLU A 511 14.04 23.85 29.87
C GLU A 511 14.27 22.59 29.01
N THR A 512 13.34 21.64 29.03
CA THR A 512 13.37 20.45 28.16
C THR A 512 13.25 20.85 26.69
N ALA A 513 12.34 21.75 26.34
CA ALA A 513 12.21 22.27 24.98
C ALA A 513 13.48 22.99 24.48
N GLU A 514 14.10 23.81 25.35
CA GLU A 514 15.36 24.50 25.05
C GLU A 514 16.51 23.50 24.82
N MET A 515 16.61 22.49 25.65
CA MET A 515 17.61 21.43 25.52
C MET A 515 17.43 20.65 24.19
N LEU A 516 16.23 20.15 23.90
CA LEU A 516 15.95 19.42 22.65
C LEU A 516 16.25 20.31 21.43
N ARG A 517 15.86 21.59 21.45
CA ARG A 517 16.21 22.52 20.38
C ARG A 517 17.73 22.72 20.24
N ASP A 518 18.46 22.78 21.35
CA ASP A 518 19.91 22.99 21.32
C ASP A 518 20.67 21.77 20.75
N GLU A 519 20.13 20.56 20.91
CA GLU A 519 20.63 19.34 20.25
C GLU A 519 20.48 19.40 18.71
N LEU A 520 19.48 20.16 18.21
CA LEU A 520 19.27 20.34 16.78
C LEU A 520 20.18 21.40 16.14
N ARG A 521 20.73 22.35 16.94
CA ARG A 521 21.56 23.48 16.42
C ARG A 521 22.78 23.07 15.60
N PRO A 522 23.51 21.97 15.92
CA PRO A 522 24.61 21.52 15.09
C PRO A 522 24.19 20.91 13.76
N LYS A 523 22.93 20.46 13.67
CA LYS A 523 22.41 19.67 12.54
C LYS A 523 21.60 20.52 11.56
N LEU A 524 21.06 21.66 12.02
CA LEU A 524 20.07 22.44 11.28
C LEU A 524 20.39 23.93 11.24
N PRO A 525 20.07 24.61 10.12
CA PRO A 525 20.07 26.07 10.06
C PRO A 525 19.11 26.66 11.11
N LYS A 526 19.45 27.82 11.64
CA LYS A 526 18.65 28.48 12.71
C LYS A 526 17.18 28.71 12.33
N TRP A 527 16.89 28.96 11.07
CA TRP A 527 15.54 29.23 10.57
C TRP A 527 14.66 27.98 10.51
N MET A 528 15.24 26.76 10.52
CA MET A 528 14.51 25.49 10.55
C MET A 528 14.16 25.04 11.98
N LEU A 529 14.84 25.57 13.00
CA LEU A 529 14.64 25.10 14.38
C LEU A 529 13.20 25.35 14.86
N PRO A 530 12.57 24.36 15.54
CA PRO A 530 11.24 24.53 16.13
C PRO A 530 11.22 25.64 17.17
N GLU A 531 10.27 26.57 17.02
CA GLU A 531 10.00 27.62 18.00
C GLU A 531 8.93 27.21 19.00
N TYR A 532 8.03 26.33 18.56
CA TYR A 532 6.88 25.90 19.33
C TYR A 532 7.02 24.43 19.69
N TRP A 533 6.72 24.11 20.95
CA TRP A 533 6.76 22.75 21.48
C TRP A 533 5.48 22.46 22.25
N ALA A 534 4.94 21.27 22.07
CA ALA A 534 3.85 20.74 22.89
C ALA A 534 4.24 19.34 23.36
N PHE A 535 4.14 19.10 24.66
CA PHE A 535 4.39 17.78 25.23
C PHE A 535 3.06 17.09 25.50
N VAL A 536 2.93 15.86 25.03
CA VAL A 536 1.70 15.06 25.07
C VAL A 536 2.01 13.65 25.57
N ASP A 537 0.97 12.96 26.06
CA ASP A 537 1.11 11.56 26.54
C ASP A 537 1.17 10.56 25.38
N SER A 538 0.50 10.87 24.25
CA SER A 538 0.48 10.04 23.05
C SER A 538 0.22 10.89 21.80
N ILE A 539 0.62 10.38 20.63
CA ILE A 539 0.33 10.96 19.32
C ILE A 539 -0.56 9.98 18.55
N ASP A 540 -1.69 10.47 18.05
CA ASP A 540 -2.64 9.68 17.27
C ASP A 540 -2.01 9.18 15.98
N LYS A 541 -2.32 7.91 15.64
CA LYS A 541 -1.79 7.23 14.46
C LYS A 541 -2.92 6.72 13.59
N THR A 542 -2.72 6.77 12.29
CA THR A 542 -3.60 6.14 11.30
C THR A 542 -3.60 4.61 11.45
N SER A 543 -4.57 3.93 10.82
CA SER A 543 -4.66 2.45 10.77
C SER A 543 -3.41 1.75 10.23
N VAL A 544 -2.54 2.47 9.53
CA VAL A 544 -1.25 1.98 9.02
C VAL A 544 -0.05 2.42 9.88
N GLY A 545 -0.29 2.93 11.10
CA GLY A 545 0.74 3.28 12.08
C GLY A 545 1.51 4.58 11.80
N LYS A 546 1.03 5.46 10.89
CA LYS A 546 1.61 6.79 10.63
C LYS A 546 0.98 7.82 11.56
N PHE A 547 1.74 8.87 11.93
CA PHE A 547 1.18 10.00 12.68
C PHE A 547 0.02 10.65 11.91
N ASP A 548 -1.11 10.83 12.56
CA ASP A 548 -2.26 11.52 11.96
C ASP A 548 -2.12 13.04 12.10
N LYS A 549 -1.37 13.65 11.18
CA LYS A 549 -1.14 15.09 11.18
C LYS A 549 -2.40 15.92 10.91
N LYS A 550 -3.46 15.30 10.37
CA LYS A 550 -4.76 15.98 10.20
C LYS A 550 -5.41 16.22 11.56
N ASP A 551 -5.45 15.20 12.40
CA ASP A 551 -6.00 15.32 13.76
C ASP A 551 -5.13 16.24 14.62
N LEU A 552 -3.80 16.19 14.49
CA LEU A 552 -2.90 17.12 15.17
C LEU A 552 -3.19 18.58 14.81
N ARG A 553 -3.46 18.89 13.53
CA ARG A 553 -3.86 20.25 13.10
C ARG A 553 -5.25 20.62 13.60
N SER A 554 -6.19 19.68 13.67
CA SER A 554 -7.51 19.88 14.24
C SER A 554 -7.41 20.23 15.73
N HIS A 555 -6.63 19.47 16.49
CA HIS A 555 -6.36 19.73 17.90
C HIS A 555 -5.66 21.09 18.13
N LEU A 556 -4.71 21.46 17.26
CA LEU A 556 -4.07 22.78 17.29
C LEU A 556 -5.11 23.89 17.07
N SER A 557 -5.97 23.75 16.06
CA SER A 557 -7.01 24.72 15.74
C SER A 557 -8.04 24.87 16.86
N ALA A 558 -8.31 23.79 17.58
CA ALA A 558 -9.20 23.75 18.74
C ALA A 558 -8.52 24.25 20.04
N GLY A 559 -7.21 24.61 19.99
CA GLY A 559 -6.47 25.12 21.15
C GLY A 559 -6.22 24.09 22.25
N GLN A 560 -6.12 22.81 21.89
CA GLN A 560 -6.00 21.70 22.85
C GLN A 560 -4.56 21.48 23.33
N TYR A 561 -3.56 22.10 22.69
CA TYR A 561 -2.15 21.95 23.09
C TYR A 561 -1.71 23.03 24.07
N SER A 562 -1.00 22.63 25.12
CA SER A 562 -0.21 23.53 25.96
C SER A 562 1.11 23.84 25.26
N ILE A 563 1.20 25.01 24.63
CA ILE A 563 2.33 25.36 23.76
C ILE A 563 3.40 26.11 24.52
N VAL A 564 4.61 25.58 24.54
CA VAL A 564 5.82 26.25 24.99
C VAL A 564 6.45 26.99 23.81
N LYS A 565 6.49 28.32 23.88
CA LYS A 565 7.16 29.15 22.88
C LYS A 565 8.59 29.48 23.32
N LEU A 566 9.55 29.20 22.43
CA LEU A 566 10.96 29.59 22.57
C LEU A 566 11.25 30.84 21.71
N LYS A 567 12.39 31.50 21.94
CA LYS A 567 12.81 32.63 21.11
C LYS A 567 13.05 32.20 19.66
N GLY A 568 12.44 32.89 18.71
CA GLY A 568 12.55 32.65 17.29
C GLY A 568 13.78 33.27 16.60
N PRO A 569 13.97 32.99 15.30
CA PRO A 569 15.06 33.57 14.52
C PRO A 569 14.93 35.10 14.49
N GLY A 570 15.92 35.81 15.05
CA GLY A 570 15.98 37.29 15.09
C GLY A 570 15.28 37.96 16.26
N GLU A 571 14.76 37.19 17.23
CA GLU A 571 14.34 37.75 18.55
C GLU A 571 15.56 37.91 19.45
N LYS A 572 15.75 39.14 20.03
CA LYS A 572 16.84 39.46 20.96
C LYS A 572 16.57 38.93 22.37
#